data_3744e3e9e35c216dc2c08f47ec8ab445
#
_entry.id   3744e3e9e35c216dc2c08f47ec8ab445
#
_cell.length_a   1.000
_cell.length_b   1.000
_cell.length_c   1.000
_cell.angle_alpha   90.00
_cell.angle_beta   90.00
_cell.angle_gamma   90.00
#
_symmetry.space_group_name_H-M   'P 1'
#
loop_
_entity.id
_entity.type
_entity.pdbx_description
1 polymer ?
#
loop_
_entity_poly.entity_id
_entity_poly.type
_entity_poly.pdbx_seq_one_letter_code
_entity_poly.pdbx_strand_id
1 'polypeptide(L)'
;TPDTLGSTRFEIQGIYEDGILYWYCYDTVDFYGEFDFSGTTIAALCTPGIRTHISKVELSNCEGLWLLDFLNQPYCTQARALNCPNLRGVNLSGVYTNIEVQPRLFSRPVRLNTLGSGTVSFVYGESGTEIGDENETGSVGAQGENFLGWYSEGSIHSAEADFEITDGISATACFAGDINADGSITMQDAIAALRAAVGVTDMNSIDFAMA
;
A
#
# COMPACT_ATOMS: atom_id res chain seq x y z
N THR A 1 8.94 -19.11 11.91
CA THR A 1 10.13 -19.45 12.67
C THR A 1 11.33 -18.88 11.96
N PRO A 2 12.26 -18.17 12.63
CA PRO A 2 13.34 -17.43 12.01
C PRO A 2 14.51 -18.27 11.50
N ASP A 3 14.32 -19.53 11.23
CA ASP A 3 15.40 -20.49 10.96
C ASP A 3 15.80 -20.64 9.48
N THR A 4 15.34 -19.77 8.59
CA THR A 4 15.70 -19.82 7.17
C THR A 4 16.51 -18.60 6.70
N LEU A 5 16.86 -17.69 7.57
CA LEU A 5 17.92 -16.74 7.30
C LEU A 5 19.26 -17.46 7.41
N GLY A 6 19.69 -18.06 6.31
CA GLY A 6 21.09 -18.47 6.17
C GLY A 6 21.95 -17.27 6.58
N SER A 7 23.09 -17.53 7.18
CA SER A 7 24.03 -16.55 7.75
C SER A 7 24.63 -15.59 6.69
N THR A 8 23.79 -14.91 5.95
CA THR A 8 24.17 -13.83 5.05
C THR A 8 24.32 -12.58 5.90
N ARG A 9 25.51 -12.10 6.04
CA ARG A 9 25.83 -10.84 6.70
C ARG A 9 25.20 -9.73 5.87
N PHE A 10 24.16 -9.11 6.40
CA PHE A 10 23.56 -7.92 5.78
C PHE A 10 24.47 -6.72 6.13
N GLU A 11 25.14 -6.15 5.15
CA GLU A 11 25.65 -4.80 5.27
C GLU A 11 24.53 -3.85 4.85
N ILE A 12 23.75 -3.40 5.82
CA ILE A 12 22.89 -2.23 5.66
C ILE A 12 23.85 -1.03 5.67
N GLN A 13 24.13 -0.47 4.51
CA GLN A 13 24.82 0.82 4.44
C GLN A 13 23.80 1.90 4.81
N GLY A 14 23.75 2.23 6.09
CA GLY A 14 23.07 3.43 6.56
C GLY A 14 24.02 4.61 6.39
N ILE A 15 23.62 5.65 5.68
CA ILE A 15 24.27 6.96 5.76
C ILE A 15 23.70 7.64 6.99
N TYR A 16 24.59 7.93 7.95
CA TYR A 16 24.24 8.68 9.13
C TYR A 16 24.60 10.15 8.87
N GLU A 17 23.61 10.96 8.55
CA GLU A 17 23.80 12.39 8.29
C GLU A 17 22.84 13.17 9.21
N ASP A 18 23.38 14.12 9.98
CA ASP A 18 22.63 14.92 10.94
C ASP A 18 21.76 14.16 11.96
N GLY A 19 22.22 12.97 12.38
CA GLY A 19 21.48 12.14 13.34
C GLY A 19 20.37 11.27 12.70
N ILE A 20 20.26 11.26 11.39
CA ILE A 20 19.23 10.55 10.63
C ILE A 20 19.86 9.32 9.98
N LEU A 21 19.28 8.16 10.22
CA LEU A 21 19.64 6.94 9.52
C LEU A 21 18.82 6.84 8.22
N TYR A 22 19.50 7.05 7.09
CA TYR A 22 18.96 6.75 5.78
C TYR A 22 19.27 5.29 5.44
N TRP A 23 18.28 4.50 5.17
CA TRP A 23 18.48 3.14 4.73
C TRP A 23 18.42 3.06 3.22
N TYR A 24 19.58 2.89 2.61
CA TYR A 24 19.70 2.63 1.18
C TYR A 24 20.19 1.18 1.02
N CYS A 25 19.47 0.40 0.29
CA CYS A 25 19.90 -0.92 -0.11
C CYS A 25 20.28 -0.84 -1.60
N TYR A 26 21.55 -0.96 -1.93
CA TYR A 26 22.07 -0.82 -3.29
C TYR A 26 22.26 -2.14 -4.03
N ASP A 27 22.15 -3.27 -3.36
CA ASP A 27 22.36 -4.58 -3.95
C ASP A 27 21.10 -5.44 -3.93
N THR A 28 21.02 -6.39 -4.87
CA THR A 28 19.99 -7.42 -4.91
C THR A 28 20.14 -8.35 -3.72
N VAL A 29 19.69 -7.91 -2.57
CA VAL A 29 19.55 -8.79 -1.40
C VAL A 29 18.14 -9.32 -1.41
N ASP A 30 18.00 -10.62 -1.48
CA ASP A 30 16.71 -11.28 -1.38
C ASP A 30 16.19 -11.21 0.06
N PHE A 31 15.46 -10.16 0.37
CA PHE A 31 14.71 -10.05 1.62
C PHE A 31 13.36 -10.74 1.45
N TYR A 32 13.03 -11.62 2.38
CA TYR A 32 11.76 -12.36 2.38
C TYR A 32 10.96 -12.09 3.64
N GLY A 33 9.65 -12.04 3.51
CA GLY A 33 8.74 -12.02 4.62
C GLY A 33 8.14 -10.65 4.93
N GLU A 34 7.88 -10.39 6.20
CA GLU A 34 7.30 -9.14 6.69
C GLU A 34 8.37 -8.31 7.38
N PHE A 35 8.39 -7.01 7.10
CA PHE A 35 9.27 -6.05 7.77
C PHE A 35 8.46 -5.20 8.73
N ASP A 36 8.81 -5.29 10.01
CA ASP A 36 8.23 -4.49 11.07
C ASP A 36 9.31 -3.61 11.72
N PHE A 37 9.21 -2.32 11.47
CA PHE A 37 10.06 -1.27 12.06
C PHE A 37 9.29 -0.41 13.06
N SER A 38 8.11 -0.84 13.49
CA SER A 38 7.24 -0.07 14.38
C SER A 38 7.97 0.40 15.62
N GLY A 39 7.80 1.67 15.96
CA GLY A 39 8.39 2.28 17.17
C GLY A 39 9.91 2.46 17.10
N THR A 40 10.52 2.29 15.94
CA THR A 40 11.97 2.53 15.76
C THR A 40 12.27 4.00 15.48
N THR A 41 13.55 4.35 15.48
CA THR A 41 14.03 5.70 15.15
C THR A 41 14.33 5.88 13.66
N ILE A 42 13.77 5.03 12.80
CA ILE A 42 13.98 5.16 11.35
C ILE A 42 13.43 6.50 10.87
N ALA A 43 14.22 7.20 10.08
CA ALA A 43 13.86 8.51 9.57
C ALA A 43 13.35 8.48 8.13
N ALA A 44 13.91 7.59 7.32
CA ALA A 44 13.46 7.40 5.95
C ALA A 44 13.59 5.92 5.55
N LEU A 45 12.65 5.43 4.77
CA LEU A 45 12.74 4.16 4.07
C LEU A 45 12.63 4.44 2.58
N CYS A 46 13.75 4.28 1.88
CA CYS A 46 13.84 4.41 0.44
C CYS A 46 14.39 3.13 -0.15
N THR A 47 13.74 2.60 -1.17
CA THR A 47 14.17 1.37 -1.87
C THR A 47 14.26 1.58 -3.38
N PRO A 48 15.02 2.58 -3.87
CA PRO A 48 15.10 2.85 -5.30
C PRO A 48 15.78 1.68 -6.03
N GLY A 49 15.03 1.06 -6.95
CA GLY A 49 15.57 0.05 -7.86
C GLY A 49 15.82 -1.34 -7.28
N ILE A 50 15.47 -1.58 -6.01
CA ILE A 50 15.62 -2.88 -5.37
C ILE A 50 14.33 -3.67 -5.47
N ARG A 51 14.47 -4.92 -5.85
CA ARG A 51 13.38 -5.89 -5.82
C ARG A 51 13.55 -6.75 -4.58
N THR A 52 12.64 -6.58 -3.63
CA THR A 52 12.59 -7.41 -2.43
C THR A 52 11.47 -8.45 -2.55
N HIS A 53 11.56 -9.51 -1.76
CA HIS A 53 10.46 -10.47 -1.55
C HIS A 53 9.69 -10.17 -0.25
N ILE A 54 9.67 -8.91 0.14
CA ILE A 54 8.92 -8.44 1.30
C ILE A 54 7.44 -8.40 0.91
N SER A 55 6.59 -9.07 1.69
CA SER A 55 5.15 -9.08 1.48
C SER A 55 4.42 -7.95 2.19
N LYS A 56 5.02 -7.43 3.26
CA LYS A 56 4.45 -6.36 4.09
C LYS A 56 5.53 -5.49 4.68
N VAL A 57 5.26 -4.18 4.76
CA VAL A 57 6.06 -3.21 5.52
C VAL A 57 5.20 -2.51 6.57
N GLU A 58 5.69 -2.46 7.81
CA GLU A 58 5.04 -1.81 8.95
C GLU A 58 6.01 -0.81 9.59
N LEU A 59 5.61 0.45 9.67
CA LEU A 59 6.41 1.59 10.13
C LEU A 59 5.67 2.47 11.15
N SER A 60 4.58 1.97 11.75
CA SER A 60 3.78 2.77 12.67
C SER A 60 4.56 3.16 13.92
N ASN A 61 4.21 4.30 14.50
CA ASN A 61 4.84 4.88 15.69
C ASN A 61 6.33 5.21 15.52
N CYS A 62 6.76 5.55 14.31
CA CYS A 62 8.10 6.01 14.01
C CYS A 62 8.14 7.54 14.04
N GLU A 63 8.51 8.13 15.19
CA GLU A 63 8.49 9.58 15.38
C GLU A 63 9.42 10.33 14.41
N GLY A 64 10.53 9.70 14.02
CA GLY A 64 11.51 10.28 13.09
C GLY A 64 11.15 10.15 11.63
N LEU A 65 10.19 9.29 11.27
CA LEU A 65 9.90 8.96 9.87
C LEU A 65 9.33 10.16 9.11
N TRP A 66 10.08 10.63 8.12
CA TRP A 66 9.66 11.72 7.25
C TRP A 66 9.42 11.30 5.80
N LEU A 67 10.00 10.15 5.36
CA LEU A 67 9.87 9.63 4.00
C LEU A 67 9.63 8.11 4.00
N LEU A 68 8.61 7.71 3.26
CA LEU A 68 8.31 6.33 2.91
C LEU A 68 8.24 6.21 1.38
N ASP A 69 9.36 5.86 0.75
CA ASP A 69 9.45 5.60 -0.68
C ASP A 69 9.72 4.11 -0.91
N PHE A 70 8.62 3.35 -1.00
CA PHE A 70 8.64 1.91 -1.19
C PHE A 70 8.03 1.53 -2.53
N LEU A 71 8.57 2.17 -3.57
CA LEU A 71 8.13 2.12 -4.96
C LEU A 71 8.48 0.78 -5.62
N ASN A 72 7.57 0.29 -6.47
CA ASN A 72 7.81 -0.85 -7.38
C ASN A 72 8.30 -2.13 -6.70
N GLN A 73 7.84 -2.41 -5.49
CA GLN A 73 8.14 -3.66 -4.80
C GLN A 73 7.22 -4.77 -5.33
N PRO A 74 7.76 -5.79 -6.03
CA PRO A 74 6.92 -6.72 -6.82
C PRO A 74 6.11 -7.71 -5.97
N TYR A 75 6.40 -7.80 -4.68
CA TYR A 75 5.73 -8.73 -3.76
C TYR A 75 5.10 -8.04 -2.55
N CYS A 76 5.34 -6.74 -2.35
CA CYS A 76 4.81 -6.02 -1.21
C CYS A 76 3.36 -5.60 -1.49
N THR A 77 2.44 -6.33 -0.89
CA THR A 77 1.01 -6.07 -1.03
C THR A 77 0.43 -5.21 0.08
N GLN A 78 1.17 -5.01 1.18
CA GLN A 78 0.70 -4.28 2.34
C GLN A 78 1.74 -3.27 2.83
N ALA A 79 1.31 -2.03 3.02
CA ALA A 79 2.14 -0.98 3.61
C ALA A 79 1.36 -0.23 4.69
N ARG A 80 1.98 -0.03 5.86
CA ARG A 80 1.38 0.68 6.97
C ARG A 80 2.36 1.64 7.64
N ALA A 81 1.93 2.89 7.83
CA ALA A 81 2.66 3.91 8.58
C ALA A 81 1.66 4.87 9.25
N LEU A 82 1.32 4.58 10.50
CA LEU A 82 0.43 5.38 11.33
C LEU A 82 1.18 6.00 12.50
N ASN A 83 0.68 7.11 13.00
CA ASN A 83 1.31 7.81 14.13
C ASN A 83 2.78 8.18 13.84
N CYS A 84 3.04 8.64 12.63
CA CYS A 84 4.34 9.14 12.19
C CYS A 84 4.23 10.66 11.97
N PRO A 85 4.39 11.48 13.03
CA PRO A 85 4.02 12.91 13.00
C PRO A 85 4.87 13.74 12.04
N ASN A 86 5.97 13.20 11.57
CA ASN A 86 6.86 13.87 10.63
C ASN A 86 6.75 13.38 9.18
N LEU A 87 5.83 12.47 8.88
CA LEU A 87 5.70 11.85 7.55
C LEU A 87 5.24 12.87 6.50
N ARG A 88 6.17 13.29 5.64
CA ARG A 88 6.00 14.34 4.62
C ARG A 88 5.98 13.81 3.21
N GLY A 89 6.66 12.68 2.95
CA GLY A 89 6.74 12.04 1.66
C GLY A 89 6.28 10.59 1.73
N VAL A 90 5.40 10.21 0.81
CA VAL A 90 4.93 8.83 0.65
C VAL A 90 4.90 8.51 -0.84
N ASN A 91 5.52 7.40 -1.23
CA ASN A 91 5.42 6.85 -2.56
C ASN A 91 5.21 5.33 -2.46
N LEU A 92 3.96 4.93 -2.58
CA LEU A 92 3.50 3.54 -2.53
C LEU A 92 2.83 3.20 -3.88
N SER A 93 3.62 3.21 -4.94
CA SER A 93 3.19 2.80 -6.27
C SER A 93 3.74 1.42 -6.59
N GLY A 94 2.87 0.42 -6.81
CA GLY A 94 3.28 -0.96 -7.02
C GLY A 94 2.11 -1.94 -6.97
N VAL A 95 2.33 -3.09 -6.38
CA VAL A 95 1.34 -4.19 -6.30
C VAL A 95 0.54 -4.20 -5.00
N TYR A 96 0.35 -3.04 -4.37
CA TYR A 96 -0.35 -2.95 -3.10
C TYR A 96 -1.83 -3.30 -3.24
N THR A 97 -2.32 -4.11 -2.31
CA THR A 97 -3.75 -4.40 -2.13
C THR A 97 -4.30 -3.79 -0.84
N ASN A 98 -3.39 -3.34 0.04
CA ASN A 98 -3.74 -2.66 1.28
C ASN A 98 -2.69 -1.58 1.61
N ILE A 99 -3.14 -0.35 1.75
CA ILE A 99 -2.33 0.79 2.20
C ILE A 99 -3.03 1.45 3.39
N GLU A 100 -2.29 1.67 4.48
CA GLU A 100 -2.77 2.40 5.64
C GLU A 100 -1.70 3.37 6.12
N VAL A 101 -1.79 4.64 5.75
CA VAL A 101 -0.80 5.67 6.08
C VAL A 101 -1.46 6.96 6.52
N GLN A 102 -0.74 7.75 7.33
CA GLN A 102 -1.21 9.08 7.72
C GLN A 102 -0.10 10.10 7.52
N PRO A 103 -0.11 10.83 6.38
CA PRO A 103 0.75 12.00 6.19
C PRO A 103 0.51 13.05 7.28
N ARG A 104 1.54 13.81 7.62
CA ARG A 104 1.48 14.72 8.79
C ARG A 104 0.43 15.83 8.70
N LEU A 105 0.08 16.29 7.48
CA LEU A 105 -0.94 17.33 7.28
C LEU A 105 -2.37 16.77 7.23
N PHE A 106 -2.54 15.45 7.17
CA PHE A 106 -3.84 14.81 7.13
C PHE A 106 -4.37 14.58 8.54
N SER A 107 -5.61 15.00 8.80
CA SER A 107 -6.26 14.80 10.10
C SER A 107 -6.69 13.35 10.33
N ARG A 108 -6.86 12.59 9.26
CA ARG A 108 -7.26 11.19 9.27
C ARG A 108 -6.31 10.34 8.43
N PRO A 109 -6.17 9.04 8.71
CA PRO A 109 -5.39 8.15 7.87
C PRO A 109 -6.05 7.91 6.51
N VAL A 110 -5.21 7.69 5.50
CA VAL A 110 -5.57 7.12 4.20
C VAL A 110 -5.57 5.61 4.36
N ARG A 111 -6.72 4.98 4.08
CA ARG A 111 -6.91 3.53 4.08
C ARG A 111 -7.44 3.10 2.74
N LEU A 112 -6.62 2.42 1.97
CA LEU A 112 -6.97 1.92 0.64
C LEU A 112 -6.91 0.41 0.63
N ASN A 113 -7.94 -0.21 0.08
CA ASN A 113 -8.04 -1.65 -0.09
C ASN A 113 -8.44 -1.96 -1.52
N THR A 114 -8.26 -3.21 -1.93
CA THR A 114 -8.82 -3.74 -3.16
C THR A 114 -9.88 -4.80 -2.87
N LEU A 115 -10.85 -4.89 -3.76
CA LEU A 115 -11.78 -6.01 -3.88
C LEU A 115 -11.76 -6.46 -5.33
N GLY A 116 -11.32 -7.69 -5.59
CA GLY A 116 -11.03 -8.22 -6.91
C GLY A 116 -9.54 -8.08 -7.31
N SER A 117 -9.23 -8.40 -8.56
CA SER A 117 -7.86 -8.51 -9.10
C SER A 117 -7.29 -7.17 -9.51
N GLY A 118 -6.89 -6.36 -8.53
CA GLY A 118 -6.28 -5.07 -8.82
C GLY A 118 -5.35 -4.61 -7.71
N THR A 119 -4.73 -3.46 -7.92
CA THR A 119 -3.81 -2.83 -6.98
C THR A 119 -4.20 -1.39 -6.71
N VAL A 120 -3.73 -0.86 -5.60
CA VAL A 120 -3.90 0.54 -5.21
C VAL A 120 -2.55 1.20 -5.04
N SER A 121 -2.52 2.52 -5.20
CA SER A 121 -1.34 3.34 -4.99
C SER A 121 -1.69 4.60 -4.21
N PHE A 122 -0.69 5.13 -3.51
CA PHE A 122 -0.79 6.41 -2.84
C PHE A 122 0.54 7.16 -2.94
N VAL A 123 0.48 8.38 -3.43
CA VAL A 123 1.63 9.29 -3.53
C VAL A 123 1.27 10.59 -2.83
N TYR A 124 2.15 11.06 -1.96
CA TYR A 124 1.99 12.30 -1.21
C TYR A 124 3.35 12.97 -1.03
N GLY A 125 3.39 14.28 -1.26
CA GLY A 125 4.65 15.02 -1.20
C GLY A 125 5.60 14.63 -2.33
N GLU A 126 6.86 15.02 -2.22
CA GLU A 126 7.88 14.68 -3.21
C GLU A 126 8.55 13.35 -2.88
N SER A 127 8.76 12.53 -3.91
CA SER A 127 9.60 11.35 -3.85
C SER A 127 11.05 11.78 -4.08
N GLY A 128 11.94 11.44 -3.16
CA GLY A 128 13.36 11.73 -3.31
C GLY A 128 14.00 12.39 -2.07
N THR A 129 15.28 12.69 -2.16
CA THR A 129 16.09 13.23 -1.06
C THR A 129 15.95 14.75 -0.85
N GLU A 130 15.23 15.44 -1.72
CA GLU A 130 14.97 16.87 -1.57
C GLU A 130 13.60 17.08 -0.92
N ILE A 131 13.60 17.76 0.21
CA ILE A 131 12.38 18.18 0.90
C ILE A 131 11.86 19.40 0.14
N GLY A 132 10.95 19.16 -0.80
CA GLY A 132 10.20 20.23 -1.47
C GLY A 132 9.17 20.89 -0.56
N ASP A 133 8.49 21.90 -1.08
CA ASP A 133 7.34 22.49 -0.40
C ASP A 133 6.27 21.43 -0.16
N GLU A 134 5.67 21.44 1.02
CA GLU A 134 4.65 20.47 1.42
C GLU A 134 3.44 20.59 0.50
N ASN A 135 3.22 19.58 -0.32
CA ASN A 135 1.97 19.42 -1.05
C ASN A 135 0.87 19.04 -0.04
N GLU A 136 -0.21 19.81 -0.03
CA GLU A 136 -1.39 19.49 0.77
C GLU A 136 -2.25 18.39 0.15
N THR A 137 -1.89 17.93 -1.04
CA THR A 137 -2.67 17.01 -1.86
C THR A 137 -1.96 15.67 -2.02
N GLY A 138 -2.69 14.59 -1.80
CA GLY A 138 -2.25 13.23 -2.10
C GLY A 138 -2.96 12.67 -3.32
N SER A 139 -2.26 11.89 -4.14
CA SER A 139 -2.82 11.19 -5.30
C SER A 139 -3.12 9.74 -4.93
N VAL A 140 -4.35 9.33 -5.14
CA VAL A 140 -4.83 7.95 -4.97
C VAL A 140 -5.03 7.34 -6.35
N GLY A 141 -4.56 6.12 -6.54
CA GLY A 141 -4.70 5.41 -7.81
C GLY A 141 -5.13 3.96 -7.65
N ALA A 142 -5.79 3.44 -8.67
CA ALA A 142 -6.15 2.03 -8.80
C ALA A 142 -5.70 1.50 -10.17
N GLN A 143 -5.17 0.28 -10.21
CA GLN A 143 -4.73 -0.36 -11.43
C GLN A 143 -5.18 -1.81 -11.48
N GLY A 144 -5.83 -2.19 -12.56
CA GLY A 144 -6.33 -3.54 -12.80
C GLY A 144 -7.34 -3.55 -13.94
N GLU A 145 -7.67 -4.74 -14.42
CA GLU A 145 -8.72 -4.91 -15.42
C GLU A 145 -10.10 -4.76 -14.78
N ASN A 146 -11.06 -4.26 -15.56
CA ASN A 146 -12.47 -4.15 -15.14
C ASN A 146 -12.70 -3.34 -13.84
N PHE A 147 -11.98 -2.24 -13.68
CA PHE A 147 -12.20 -1.31 -12.57
C PHE A 147 -13.64 -0.77 -12.59
N LEU A 148 -14.34 -0.87 -11.46
CA LEU A 148 -15.73 -0.44 -11.30
C LEU A 148 -15.85 0.91 -10.60
N GLY A 149 -14.89 1.27 -9.79
CA GLY A 149 -14.89 2.50 -9.01
C GLY A 149 -14.32 2.32 -7.61
N TRP A 150 -14.18 3.45 -6.93
CA TRP A 150 -13.84 3.54 -5.53
C TRP A 150 -15.10 3.63 -4.68
N TYR A 151 -15.19 2.78 -3.68
CA TYR A 151 -16.31 2.76 -2.74
C TYR A 151 -15.85 3.22 -1.36
N SER A 152 -16.64 4.09 -0.76
CA SER A 152 -16.45 4.58 0.60
C SER A 152 -17.81 4.69 1.27
N GLU A 153 -17.92 4.21 2.52
CA GLU A 153 -19.15 4.27 3.31
C GLU A 153 -20.39 3.71 2.59
N GLY A 154 -20.20 2.65 1.79
CA GLY A 154 -21.29 1.95 1.08
C GLY A 154 -21.79 2.64 -0.20
N SER A 155 -21.10 3.65 -0.69
CA SER A 155 -21.42 4.35 -1.94
C SER A 155 -20.20 4.55 -2.83
N ILE A 156 -20.42 4.79 -4.12
CA ILE A 156 -19.35 5.16 -5.05
C ILE A 156 -18.82 6.53 -4.63
N HIS A 157 -17.51 6.57 -4.33
CA HIS A 157 -16.78 7.80 -4.05
C HIS A 157 -16.22 8.44 -5.33
N SER A 158 -15.63 7.62 -6.21
CA SER A 158 -15.12 8.03 -7.52
C SER A 158 -15.27 6.90 -8.53
N ALA A 159 -15.65 7.24 -9.75
CA ALA A 159 -15.62 6.33 -10.90
C ALA A 159 -14.28 6.40 -11.66
N GLU A 160 -13.49 7.43 -11.39
CA GLU A 160 -12.14 7.57 -11.96
C GLU A 160 -11.16 6.70 -11.18
N ALA A 161 -10.25 6.04 -11.90
CA ALA A 161 -9.23 5.20 -11.28
C ALA A 161 -8.25 6.01 -10.42
N ASP A 162 -7.95 7.23 -10.85
CA ASP A 162 -7.04 8.14 -10.17
C ASP A 162 -7.78 9.40 -9.73
N PHE A 163 -7.53 9.86 -8.51
CA PHE A 163 -8.07 11.11 -7.99
C PHE A 163 -7.20 11.69 -6.86
N GLU A 164 -7.40 12.96 -6.57
CA GLU A 164 -6.67 13.67 -5.52
C GLU A 164 -7.48 13.81 -4.24
N ILE A 165 -6.77 13.79 -3.11
CA ILE A 165 -7.33 13.97 -1.77
C ILE A 165 -6.51 14.99 -0.99
N THR A 166 -7.17 15.75 -0.12
CA THR A 166 -6.53 16.73 0.79
C THR A 166 -6.62 16.32 2.26
N ASP A 167 -7.23 15.19 2.56
CA ASP A 167 -7.29 14.58 3.89
C ASP A 167 -7.51 13.06 3.75
N GLY A 168 -7.38 12.32 4.86
CA GLY A 168 -7.52 10.89 4.88
C GLY A 168 -8.89 10.38 4.45
N ILE A 169 -8.89 9.27 3.78
CA ILE A 169 -10.07 8.56 3.27
C ILE A 169 -9.96 7.07 3.61
N SER A 170 -11.11 6.43 3.78
CA SER A 170 -11.20 4.96 3.78
C SER A 170 -11.97 4.52 2.54
N ALA A 171 -11.28 3.95 1.56
CA ALA A 171 -11.87 3.59 0.28
C ALA A 171 -11.39 2.21 -0.20
N THR A 172 -12.27 1.52 -0.95
CA THR A 172 -11.99 0.23 -1.57
C THR A 172 -12.12 0.38 -3.09
N ALA A 173 -11.03 0.07 -3.80
CA ALA A 173 -11.05 -0.07 -5.25
C ALA A 173 -11.68 -1.41 -5.62
N CYS A 174 -12.76 -1.37 -6.39
CA CYS A 174 -13.50 -2.57 -6.79
C CYS A 174 -13.22 -2.92 -8.26
N PHE A 175 -12.96 -4.19 -8.51
CA PHE A 175 -12.69 -4.74 -9.84
C PHE A 175 -13.65 -5.89 -10.12
N ALA A 176 -14.29 -5.89 -11.30
CA ALA A 176 -15.27 -6.92 -11.67
C ALA A 176 -14.59 -8.25 -11.99
N GLY A 177 -15.32 -9.32 -11.71
CA GLY A 177 -15.00 -10.68 -12.16
C GLY A 177 -14.30 -11.58 -11.14
N ASP A 178 -13.52 -11.03 -10.21
CA ASP A 178 -12.91 -11.80 -9.11
C ASP A 178 -13.78 -11.69 -7.85
N ILE A 179 -14.82 -12.51 -7.79
CA ILE A 179 -15.85 -12.44 -6.74
C ILE A 179 -15.37 -13.02 -5.41
N ASN A 180 -14.48 -14.00 -5.48
CA ASN A 180 -13.94 -14.64 -4.29
C ASN A 180 -12.69 -13.94 -3.76
N ALA A 181 -12.21 -12.89 -4.45
CA ALA A 181 -11.04 -12.08 -4.12
C ALA A 181 -9.74 -12.91 -3.98
N ASP A 182 -9.59 -13.96 -4.81
CA ASP A 182 -8.37 -14.79 -4.80
C ASP A 182 -7.26 -14.26 -5.73
N GLY A 183 -7.50 -13.16 -6.42
CA GLY A 183 -6.58 -12.50 -7.34
C GLY A 183 -6.63 -13.03 -8.76
N SER A 184 -7.62 -13.88 -9.10
CA SER A 184 -7.73 -14.51 -10.43
C SER A 184 -9.18 -14.68 -10.85
N ILE A 185 -9.51 -14.20 -12.04
CA ILE A 185 -10.86 -14.42 -12.61
C ILE A 185 -10.95 -15.84 -13.16
N THR A 186 -11.71 -16.70 -12.52
CA THR A 186 -11.80 -18.14 -12.83
C THR A 186 -13.26 -18.65 -12.87
N MET A 187 -13.41 -19.93 -13.14
CA MET A 187 -14.72 -20.60 -13.04
C MET A 187 -15.29 -20.57 -11.60
N GLN A 188 -14.44 -20.41 -10.59
CA GLN A 188 -14.89 -20.34 -9.19
C GLN A 188 -15.67 -19.07 -8.93
N ASP A 189 -15.27 -17.96 -9.57
CA ASP A 189 -15.98 -16.69 -9.49
C ASP A 189 -17.36 -16.77 -10.15
N ALA A 190 -17.43 -17.42 -11.30
CA ALA A 190 -18.71 -17.67 -11.96
C ALA A 190 -19.65 -18.52 -11.10
N ILE A 191 -19.11 -19.51 -10.38
CA ILE A 191 -19.87 -20.32 -9.43
C ILE A 191 -20.30 -19.49 -8.22
N ALA A 192 -19.42 -18.62 -7.70
CA ALA A 192 -19.75 -17.72 -6.60
C ALA A 192 -20.87 -16.74 -6.99
N ALA A 193 -20.76 -16.14 -8.18
CA ALA A 193 -21.80 -15.29 -8.74
C ALA A 193 -23.14 -16.02 -8.85
N LEU A 194 -23.14 -17.23 -9.39
CA LEU A 194 -24.35 -18.02 -9.55
C LEU A 194 -25.00 -18.37 -8.21
N ARG A 195 -24.19 -18.74 -7.21
CA ARG A 195 -24.69 -19.03 -5.85
C ARG A 195 -25.33 -17.81 -5.20
N ALA A 196 -24.74 -16.64 -5.39
CA ALA A 196 -25.31 -15.39 -4.92
C ALA A 196 -26.62 -15.07 -5.64
N ALA A 197 -26.65 -15.18 -6.97
CA ALA A 197 -27.83 -14.89 -7.78
C ALA A 197 -29.03 -15.80 -7.43
N VAL A 198 -28.78 -17.02 -6.98
CA VAL A 198 -29.85 -17.96 -6.56
C VAL A 198 -30.11 -17.94 -5.03
N GLY A 199 -29.49 -17.03 -4.31
CA GLY A 199 -29.72 -16.82 -2.86
C GLY A 199 -29.12 -17.89 -1.95
N VAL A 200 -28.13 -18.65 -2.43
CA VAL A 200 -27.43 -19.68 -1.63
C VAL A 200 -26.34 -19.03 -0.77
N THR A 201 -25.81 -17.88 -1.20
CA THR A 201 -24.80 -17.12 -0.47
C THR A 201 -25.29 -15.67 -0.37
N ASP A 202 -25.25 -15.11 0.83
CA ASP A 202 -25.52 -13.69 1.02
C ASP A 202 -24.29 -12.89 0.55
N MET A 203 -24.51 -12.02 -0.42
CA MET A 203 -23.52 -11.07 -0.89
C MET A 203 -23.98 -9.65 -0.59
N ASN A 204 -23.03 -8.78 -0.28
CA ASN A 204 -23.33 -7.37 -0.14
C ASN A 204 -23.49 -6.71 -1.52
N SER A 205 -23.90 -5.45 -1.56
CA SER A 205 -24.20 -4.75 -2.83
C SER A 205 -22.96 -4.56 -3.71
N ILE A 206 -21.76 -4.52 -3.11
CA ILE A 206 -20.49 -4.39 -3.84
C ILE A 206 -20.17 -5.71 -4.54
N ASP A 207 -20.31 -6.83 -3.84
CA ASP A 207 -20.07 -8.16 -4.41
C ASP A 207 -20.98 -8.41 -5.62
N PHE A 208 -22.24 -7.98 -5.56
CA PHE A 208 -23.16 -8.08 -6.70
C PHE A 208 -22.73 -7.21 -7.89
N ALA A 209 -22.15 -6.05 -7.66
CA ALA A 209 -21.63 -5.20 -8.73
C ALA A 209 -20.42 -5.80 -9.44
N MET A 210 -19.70 -6.70 -8.78
CA MET A 210 -18.51 -7.40 -9.32
C MET A 210 -18.86 -8.67 -10.10
N ALA A 211 -20.05 -9.22 -9.93
CA ALA A 211 -20.54 -10.41 -10.63
C ALA A 211 -20.96 -10.12 -12.08
#